data_a35b85f2848d4777f358f57f02329bf9
#
_entry.id   a35b85f2848d4777f358f57f02329bf9
#
_cell.length_a   1.000
_cell.length_b   1.000
_cell.length_c   1.000
_cell.angle_alpha   90.00
_cell.angle_beta   90.00
_cell.angle_gamma   90.00
#
_symmetry.space_group_name_H-M   'P 1'
#
loop_
_entity.id
_entity.type
_entity.pdbx_description
1 polymer ?
#
loop_
_entity_poly.entity_id
_entity_poly.type
_entity_poly.pdbx_seq_one_letter_code
_entity_poly.pdbx_strand_id
1 'polypeptide(L)'
;MAPQNAPAKPASRSLVIGVVAFYLVAALAMVVANKWVLNTTTTPLFFLWAQLAIAAGLFIASDALRLLPDRLTFDLQTCKGLIPMVGLNVFGLSFSNYTLKYVDASFYQVARGMVLPFTVCTSFIVLHSRPSLRILLCCAVVTLGFFIGVFLDGTELSLIGVGFGVASSAITAIHSVVIKQSLTVVGGSALALSWYTNLLSAIILLPLLILAGEGTDILKLLFGVGELLVKPGEMSPLSTFIWGSMITGVLGFMMSIASLLSIKVTSPITHMVSSAVRGVAASLLGVWLFHDVITSGRASSIAIILLGSVLYTWVKHQESQPSSTTTSRRGSYERVKMEDIEAGEKAFKPK
;
A
#
# COMPACT_ATOMS: atom_id res chain seq x y z
N MET A 1 -15.02 16.50 -32.28
CA MET A 1 -15.09 15.05 -32.01
C MET A 1 -13.68 14.49 -32.08
N ALA A 2 -13.07 14.26 -30.94
CA ALA A 2 -11.76 13.60 -30.86
C ALA A 2 -11.99 12.09 -30.95
N PRO A 3 -11.13 11.32 -31.62
CA PRO A 3 -11.30 9.87 -31.75
C PRO A 3 -11.05 9.19 -30.41
N GLN A 4 -12.10 8.59 -29.86
CA GLN A 4 -12.04 7.75 -28.67
C GLN A 4 -11.35 6.41 -28.99
N ASN A 5 -10.31 6.12 -28.18
CA ASN A 5 -9.89 4.78 -27.78
C ASN A 5 -9.52 3.77 -28.89
N ALA A 6 -8.29 3.90 -29.38
CA ALA A 6 -7.56 2.70 -29.82
C ALA A 6 -7.23 1.86 -28.55
N PRO A 7 -7.47 0.53 -28.55
CA PRO A 7 -7.08 -0.33 -27.43
C PRO A 7 -5.57 -0.23 -27.22
N ALA A 8 -5.18 0.14 -25.99
CA ALA A 8 -3.75 0.23 -25.63
C ALA A 8 -3.09 -1.12 -25.95
N LYS A 9 -2.00 -1.10 -26.72
CA LYS A 9 -1.21 -2.31 -26.99
C LYS A 9 -0.88 -3.01 -25.67
N PRO A 10 -1.07 -4.33 -25.58
CA PRO A 10 -0.71 -5.06 -24.37
C PRO A 10 0.76 -4.81 -24.05
N ALA A 11 1.05 -4.44 -22.81
CA ALA A 11 2.41 -4.18 -22.36
C ALA A 11 3.28 -5.42 -22.60
N SER A 12 4.53 -5.23 -23.00
CA SER A 12 5.44 -6.35 -23.25
C SER A 12 5.63 -7.16 -21.96
N ARG A 13 5.70 -8.49 -22.06
CA ARG A 13 5.89 -9.37 -20.89
C ARG A 13 7.13 -9.00 -20.09
N SER A 14 8.22 -8.59 -20.77
CA SER A 14 9.45 -8.13 -20.11
C SER A 14 9.25 -6.86 -19.30
N LEU A 15 8.45 -5.91 -19.76
CA LEU A 15 8.12 -4.70 -19.01
C LEU A 15 7.30 -5.03 -17.76
N VAL A 16 6.31 -5.92 -17.86
CA VAL A 16 5.51 -6.37 -16.71
C VAL A 16 6.39 -7.01 -15.65
N ILE A 17 7.24 -7.96 -16.06
CA ILE A 17 8.17 -8.65 -15.16
C ILE A 17 9.13 -7.65 -14.52
N GLY A 18 9.70 -6.72 -15.29
CA GLY A 18 10.61 -5.70 -14.77
C GLY A 18 9.97 -4.79 -13.73
N VAL A 19 8.75 -4.31 -13.97
CA VAL A 19 8.02 -3.45 -13.01
C VAL A 19 7.66 -4.22 -11.74
N VAL A 20 7.21 -5.46 -11.86
CA VAL A 20 6.86 -6.30 -10.69
C VAL A 20 8.10 -6.63 -9.87
N ALA A 21 9.21 -7.02 -10.52
CA ALA A 21 10.47 -7.32 -9.84
C ALA A 21 11.03 -6.09 -9.15
N PHE A 22 11.03 -4.93 -9.82
CA PHE A 22 11.46 -3.66 -9.23
C PHE A 22 10.62 -3.30 -8.00
N TYR A 23 9.29 -3.37 -8.12
CA TYR A 23 8.39 -3.07 -6.99
C TYR A 23 8.60 -4.01 -5.82
N LEU A 24 8.82 -5.30 -6.08
CA LEU A 24 9.10 -6.31 -5.06
C LEU A 24 10.41 -5.99 -4.32
N VAL A 25 11.50 -5.77 -5.06
CA VAL A 25 12.81 -5.46 -4.47
C VAL A 25 12.77 -4.15 -3.68
N ALA A 26 12.18 -3.09 -4.23
CA ALA A 26 12.06 -1.80 -3.55
C ALA A 26 11.23 -1.92 -2.26
N ALA A 27 10.13 -2.67 -2.29
CA ALA A 27 9.29 -2.87 -1.12
C ALA A 27 9.98 -3.70 -0.02
N LEU A 28 10.79 -4.70 -0.40
CA LEU A 28 11.60 -5.47 0.55
C LEU A 28 12.71 -4.61 1.16
N ALA A 29 13.44 -3.87 0.33
CA ALA A 29 14.48 -2.96 0.78
C ALA A 29 13.93 -1.90 1.75
N MET A 30 12.71 -1.39 1.49
CA MET A 30 12.02 -0.45 2.39
C MET A 30 11.74 -1.06 3.77
N VAL A 31 11.21 -2.29 3.83
CA VAL A 31 10.94 -2.97 5.12
C VAL A 31 12.23 -3.19 5.90
N VAL A 32 13.27 -3.69 5.22
CA VAL A 32 14.59 -3.93 5.83
C VAL A 32 15.23 -2.63 6.34
N ALA A 33 15.27 -1.60 5.51
CA ALA A 33 15.85 -0.32 5.89
C ALA A 33 15.08 0.34 7.03
N ASN A 34 13.74 0.30 7.01
CA ASN A 34 12.92 0.81 8.11
C ASN A 34 13.23 0.05 9.41
N LYS A 35 13.26 -1.28 9.38
CA LYS A 35 13.56 -2.07 10.59
C LYS A 35 14.97 -1.79 11.12
N TRP A 36 15.96 -1.70 10.23
CA TRP A 36 17.33 -1.36 10.60
C TRP A 36 17.42 -0.01 11.36
N VAL A 37 16.80 1.04 10.84
CA VAL A 37 16.80 2.36 11.50
C VAL A 37 16.01 2.33 12.79
N LEU A 38 14.82 1.71 12.80
CA LEU A 38 13.95 1.65 13.98
C LEU A 38 14.51 0.79 15.11
N ASN A 39 15.41 -0.15 14.82
CA ASN A 39 16.15 -0.88 15.85
C ASN A 39 17.24 -0.02 16.51
N THR A 40 17.74 1.00 15.81
CA THR A 40 18.87 1.83 16.28
C THR A 40 18.41 3.16 16.87
N THR A 41 17.24 3.68 16.43
CA THR A 41 16.75 5.00 16.81
C THR A 41 15.44 4.93 17.61
N THR A 42 15.23 5.94 18.47
CA THR A 42 14.02 6.05 19.30
C THR A 42 12.94 6.93 18.70
N THR A 43 13.18 7.50 17.51
CA THR A 43 12.35 8.54 16.87
C THR A 43 11.63 8.05 15.59
N PRO A 44 10.62 7.16 15.70
CA PRO A 44 9.97 6.57 14.52
C PRO A 44 9.19 7.57 13.66
N LEU A 45 8.59 8.61 14.24
CA LEU A 45 7.87 9.62 13.47
C LEU A 45 8.82 10.61 12.78
N PHE A 46 9.91 11.00 13.45
CA PHE A 46 10.93 11.84 12.82
C PHE A 46 11.59 11.13 11.64
N PHE A 47 11.83 9.84 11.76
CA PHE A 47 12.30 9.02 10.65
C PHE A 47 11.29 8.98 9.49
N LEU A 48 10.00 8.78 9.78
CA LEU A 48 8.95 8.84 8.78
C LEU A 48 8.88 10.22 8.10
N TRP A 49 8.98 11.28 8.89
CA TRP A 49 9.02 12.65 8.36
C TRP A 49 10.17 12.87 7.40
N ALA A 50 11.38 12.43 7.76
CA ALA A 50 12.55 12.55 6.91
C ALA A 50 12.36 11.81 5.57
N GLN A 51 11.79 10.60 5.58
CA GLN A 51 11.46 9.84 4.36
C GLN A 51 10.51 10.63 3.45
N LEU A 52 9.42 11.16 4.01
CA LEU A 52 8.41 11.91 3.26
C LEU A 52 8.97 13.22 2.72
N ALA A 53 9.78 13.93 3.51
CA ALA A 53 10.43 15.17 3.11
C ALA A 53 11.44 14.94 1.96
N ILE A 54 12.25 13.88 2.04
CA ILE A 54 13.17 13.50 0.96
C ILE A 54 12.40 13.12 -0.30
N ALA A 55 11.34 12.32 -0.19
CA ALA A 55 10.51 11.94 -1.33
C ALA A 55 9.86 13.18 -1.98
N ALA A 56 9.32 14.11 -1.19
CA ALA A 56 8.76 15.37 -1.68
C ALA A 56 9.85 16.23 -2.36
N GLY A 57 11.03 16.33 -1.78
CA GLY A 57 12.18 17.02 -2.39
C GLY A 57 12.59 16.42 -3.73
N LEU A 58 12.57 15.08 -3.86
CA LEU A 58 12.85 14.39 -5.12
C LEU A 58 11.76 14.65 -6.17
N PHE A 59 10.48 14.76 -5.78
CA PHE A 59 9.43 15.19 -6.69
C PHE A 59 9.70 16.58 -7.23
N ILE A 60 10.03 17.56 -6.36
CA ILE A 60 10.37 18.93 -6.75
C ILE A 60 11.59 18.96 -7.68
N ALA A 61 12.66 18.24 -7.33
CA ALA A 61 13.87 18.16 -8.14
C ALA A 61 13.57 17.55 -9.53
N SER A 62 12.77 16.47 -9.57
CA SER A 62 12.37 15.81 -10.81
C SER A 62 11.51 16.71 -11.70
N ASP A 63 10.63 17.54 -11.11
CA ASP A 63 9.85 18.53 -11.84
C ASP A 63 10.73 19.67 -12.39
N ALA A 64 11.67 20.18 -11.58
CA ALA A 64 12.61 21.20 -12.00
C ALA A 64 13.50 20.73 -13.18
N LEU A 65 13.93 19.47 -13.14
CA LEU A 65 14.70 18.81 -14.22
C LEU A 65 13.83 18.36 -15.40
N ARG A 66 12.51 18.59 -15.36
CA ARG A 66 11.55 18.17 -16.41
C ARG A 66 11.56 16.66 -16.69
N LEU A 67 11.79 15.85 -15.67
CA LEU A 67 11.79 14.38 -15.77
C LEU A 67 10.38 13.79 -15.62
N LEU A 68 9.43 14.55 -15.07
CA LEU A 68 8.05 14.10 -14.88
C LEU A 68 7.22 14.32 -16.15
N PRO A 69 6.27 13.42 -16.45
CA PRO A 69 5.41 13.55 -17.62
C PRO A 69 4.50 14.80 -17.56
N ASP A 70 4.02 15.14 -16.35
CA ASP A 70 3.17 16.29 -16.09
C ASP A 70 3.84 17.21 -15.07
N ARG A 71 3.62 18.53 -15.18
CA ARG A 71 4.11 19.48 -14.22
C ARG A 71 3.41 19.34 -12.87
N LEU A 72 4.19 19.48 -11.81
CA LEU A 72 3.63 19.53 -10.47
C LEU A 72 2.89 20.87 -10.30
N THR A 73 1.67 20.77 -9.84
CA THR A 73 0.85 21.94 -9.49
C THR A 73 0.66 21.96 -7.97
N PHE A 74 0.43 23.13 -7.43
CA PHE A 74 0.06 23.30 -6.03
C PHE A 74 -1.21 24.16 -5.97
N ASP A 75 -2.30 23.52 -5.56
CA ASP A 75 -3.61 24.17 -5.42
C ASP A 75 -4.17 23.90 -4.03
N LEU A 76 -4.54 24.96 -3.32
CA LEU A 76 -5.08 24.89 -1.96
C LEU A 76 -6.44 24.18 -1.89
N GLN A 77 -7.25 24.27 -2.95
CA GLN A 77 -8.54 23.59 -3.00
C GLN A 77 -8.34 22.08 -3.11
N THR A 78 -7.42 21.66 -3.94
CA THR A 78 -6.98 20.25 -4.04
C THR A 78 -6.41 19.77 -2.70
N CYS A 79 -5.56 20.56 -2.03
CA CYS A 79 -5.06 20.22 -0.71
C CYS A 79 -6.19 19.95 0.29
N LYS A 80 -7.19 20.83 0.37
CA LYS A 80 -8.35 20.66 1.26
C LYS A 80 -9.13 19.38 0.97
N GLY A 81 -9.33 19.07 -0.32
CA GLY A 81 -10.00 17.84 -0.76
C GLY A 81 -9.25 16.55 -0.40
N LEU A 82 -7.92 16.63 -0.25
CA LEU A 82 -7.07 15.49 0.06
C LEU A 82 -6.81 15.30 1.57
N ILE A 83 -7.15 16.25 2.45
CA ILE A 83 -6.90 16.17 3.89
C ILE A 83 -7.35 14.84 4.52
N PRO A 84 -8.58 14.33 4.26
CA PRO A 84 -9.01 13.07 4.87
C PRO A 84 -8.12 11.89 4.47
N MET A 85 -7.76 11.80 3.21
CA MET A 85 -6.89 10.74 2.68
C MET A 85 -5.47 10.87 3.25
N VAL A 86 -4.91 12.07 3.27
CA VAL A 86 -3.57 12.33 3.81
C VAL A 86 -3.52 12.06 5.32
N GLY A 87 -4.56 12.43 6.07
CA GLY A 87 -4.67 12.10 7.49
C GLY A 87 -4.61 10.60 7.73
N LEU A 88 -5.41 9.82 6.98
CA LEU A 88 -5.36 8.35 7.06
C LEU A 88 -3.98 7.80 6.69
N ASN A 89 -3.33 8.38 5.67
CA ASN A 89 -1.98 7.99 5.28
C ASN A 89 -0.97 8.22 6.41
N VAL A 90 -0.97 9.41 7.02
CA VAL A 90 -0.05 9.77 8.12
C VAL A 90 -0.26 8.85 9.32
N PHE A 91 -1.50 8.67 9.79
CA PHE A 91 -1.76 7.79 10.92
C PHE A 91 -1.44 6.33 10.60
N GLY A 92 -1.79 5.84 9.41
CA GLY A 92 -1.48 4.48 8.97
C GLY A 92 0.01 4.19 8.94
N LEU A 93 0.80 5.09 8.37
CA LEU A 93 2.26 4.98 8.30
C LEU A 93 2.92 5.13 9.67
N SER A 94 2.43 6.07 10.51
CA SER A 94 2.93 6.26 11.87
C SER A 94 2.73 4.99 12.70
N PHE A 95 1.54 4.41 12.71
CA PHE A 95 1.27 3.17 13.43
C PHE A 95 2.03 1.98 12.84
N SER A 96 2.25 1.96 11.53
CA SER A 96 3.10 0.96 10.86
C SER A 96 4.55 1.02 11.35
N ASN A 97 5.12 2.23 11.50
CA ASN A 97 6.47 2.41 12.02
C ASN A 97 6.56 2.04 13.49
N TYR A 98 5.57 2.40 14.31
CA TYR A 98 5.51 1.94 15.71
C TYR A 98 5.37 0.42 15.80
N THR A 99 4.58 -0.20 14.93
CA THR A 99 4.52 -1.67 14.86
C THR A 99 5.92 -2.25 14.63
N LEU A 100 6.63 -1.81 13.58
CA LEU A 100 7.99 -2.27 13.27
C LEU A 100 9.01 -2.00 14.38
N LYS A 101 8.80 -0.97 15.20
CA LYS A 101 9.62 -0.68 16.36
C LYS A 101 9.44 -1.72 17.47
N TYR A 102 8.21 -2.14 17.72
CA TYR A 102 7.85 -2.98 18.87
C TYR A 102 7.76 -4.47 18.56
N VAL A 103 7.68 -4.86 17.28
CA VAL A 103 7.64 -6.27 16.88
C VAL A 103 8.66 -6.58 15.78
N ASP A 104 8.90 -7.86 15.57
CA ASP A 104 9.79 -8.36 14.51
C ASP A 104 9.23 -8.07 13.12
N ALA A 105 10.11 -8.00 12.12
CA ALA A 105 9.71 -7.80 10.74
C ALA A 105 8.83 -8.94 10.20
N SER A 106 9.04 -10.16 10.68
CA SER A 106 8.21 -11.33 10.37
C SER A 106 6.80 -11.20 10.95
N PHE A 107 6.65 -10.76 12.22
CA PHE A 107 5.34 -10.54 12.84
C PHE A 107 4.61 -9.33 12.23
N TYR A 108 5.36 -8.30 11.82
CA TYR A 108 4.77 -7.18 11.08
C TYR A 108 4.00 -7.63 9.84
N GLN A 109 4.47 -8.67 9.12
CA GLN A 109 3.76 -9.23 7.98
C GLN A 109 2.46 -9.95 8.40
N VAL A 110 2.46 -10.62 9.55
CA VAL A 110 1.26 -11.22 10.14
C VAL A 110 0.20 -10.15 10.43
N ALA A 111 0.60 -9.06 11.09
CA ALA A 111 -0.29 -7.94 11.40
C ALA A 111 -0.86 -7.28 10.11
N ARG A 112 -0.04 -7.14 9.07
CA ARG A 112 -0.48 -6.62 7.76
C ARG A 112 -1.47 -7.52 7.05
N GLY A 113 -1.51 -8.81 7.33
CA GLY A 113 -2.52 -9.73 6.80
C GLY A 113 -3.94 -9.26 7.10
N MET A 114 -4.17 -8.61 8.24
CA MET A 114 -5.47 -8.07 8.64
C MET A 114 -5.99 -6.94 7.75
N VAL A 115 -5.17 -6.32 6.90
CA VAL A 115 -5.62 -5.32 5.92
C VAL A 115 -6.72 -5.87 5.02
N LEU A 116 -6.64 -7.14 4.60
CA LEU A 116 -7.61 -7.76 3.70
C LEU A 116 -9.01 -7.88 4.31
N PRO A 117 -9.22 -8.52 5.49
CA PRO A 117 -10.53 -8.55 6.13
C PRO A 117 -11.09 -7.16 6.41
N PHE A 118 -10.26 -6.23 6.91
CA PHE A 118 -10.68 -4.85 7.15
C PHE A 118 -11.08 -4.12 5.86
N THR A 119 -10.41 -4.37 4.74
CA THR A 119 -10.79 -3.77 3.44
C THR A 119 -12.15 -4.28 2.97
N VAL A 120 -12.46 -5.57 3.17
CA VAL A 120 -13.77 -6.13 2.84
C VAL A 120 -14.85 -5.52 3.73
N CYS A 121 -14.61 -5.42 5.04
CA CYS A 121 -15.53 -4.77 5.99
C CYS A 121 -15.75 -3.29 5.62
N THR A 122 -14.68 -2.53 5.35
CA THR A 122 -14.79 -1.13 4.98
C THR A 122 -15.54 -0.95 3.66
N SER A 123 -15.27 -1.80 2.67
CA SER A 123 -15.98 -1.77 1.39
C SER A 123 -17.47 -2.09 1.56
N PHE A 124 -17.82 -2.98 2.46
CA PHE A 124 -19.21 -3.28 2.78
C PHE A 124 -19.91 -2.08 3.42
N ILE A 125 -19.26 -1.44 4.40
CA ILE A 125 -19.86 -0.30 5.16
C ILE A 125 -19.93 0.95 4.26
N VAL A 126 -18.84 1.31 3.58
CA VAL A 126 -18.71 2.59 2.84
C VAL A 126 -19.29 2.51 1.45
N LEU A 127 -19.03 1.41 0.72
CA LEU A 127 -19.44 1.24 -0.67
C LEU A 127 -20.72 0.41 -0.81
N HIS A 128 -21.32 -0.05 0.32
CA HIS A 128 -22.48 -0.95 0.34
C HIS A 128 -22.32 -2.19 -0.56
N SER A 129 -21.07 -2.59 -0.83
CA SER A 129 -20.78 -3.77 -1.64
C SER A 129 -20.95 -5.04 -0.79
N ARG A 130 -21.92 -5.88 -1.14
CA ARG A 130 -22.15 -7.14 -0.40
C ARG A 130 -21.11 -8.19 -0.81
N PRO A 131 -20.22 -8.61 0.11
CA PRO A 131 -19.28 -9.67 -0.19
C PRO A 131 -20.00 -11.01 -0.31
N SER A 132 -19.54 -11.88 -1.21
CA SER A 132 -20.04 -13.25 -1.30
C SER A 132 -19.60 -14.07 -0.08
N LEU A 133 -20.31 -15.17 0.18
CA LEU A 133 -19.93 -16.10 1.25
C LEU A 133 -18.51 -16.64 1.07
N ARG A 134 -18.08 -16.86 -0.17
CA ARG A 134 -16.71 -17.33 -0.50
C ARG A 134 -15.66 -16.30 -0.08
N ILE A 135 -15.90 -15.01 -0.32
CA ILE A 135 -15.04 -13.92 0.12
C ILE A 135 -14.97 -13.85 1.65
N LEU A 136 -16.12 -14.02 2.34
CA LEU A 136 -16.16 -14.03 3.82
C LEU A 136 -15.36 -15.22 4.38
N LEU A 137 -15.43 -16.38 3.79
CA LEU A 137 -14.64 -17.55 4.18
C LEU A 137 -13.13 -17.29 4.01
N CYS A 138 -12.70 -16.67 2.91
CA CYS A 138 -11.31 -16.28 2.73
C CYS A 138 -10.85 -15.29 3.81
N CYS A 139 -11.67 -14.30 4.17
CA CYS A 139 -11.39 -13.37 5.25
C CYS A 139 -11.29 -14.08 6.61
N ALA A 140 -12.17 -15.05 6.89
CA ALA A 140 -12.12 -15.86 8.11
C ALA A 140 -10.82 -16.66 8.21
N VAL A 141 -10.34 -17.26 7.10
CA VAL A 141 -9.05 -17.96 7.05
C VAL A 141 -7.89 -17.03 7.37
N VAL A 142 -7.86 -15.82 6.77
CA VAL A 142 -6.81 -14.81 7.06
C VAL A 142 -6.85 -14.38 8.52
N THR A 143 -8.04 -14.14 9.07
CA THR A 143 -8.23 -13.76 10.47
C THR A 143 -7.79 -14.87 11.43
N LEU A 144 -8.10 -16.12 11.12
CA LEU A 144 -7.63 -17.29 11.87
C LEU A 144 -6.08 -17.35 11.84
N GLY A 145 -5.46 -17.14 10.69
CA GLY A 145 -4.01 -17.09 10.56
C GLY A 145 -3.38 -16.00 11.45
N PHE A 146 -4.00 -14.82 11.53
CA PHE A 146 -3.55 -13.76 12.44
C PHE A 146 -3.63 -14.20 13.91
N PHE A 147 -4.73 -14.77 14.35
CA PHE A 147 -4.87 -15.25 15.74
C PHE A 147 -3.87 -16.37 16.06
N ILE A 148 -3.60 -17.29 15.14
CA ILE A 148 -2.55 -18.29 15.29
C ILE A 148 -1.20 -17.62 15.54
N GLY A 149 -0.85 -16.56 14.77
CA GLY A 149 0.38 -15.81 14.95
C GLY A 149 0.46 -15.03 16.27
N VAL A 150 -0.68 -14.59 16.82
CA VAL A 150 -0.69 -13.89 18.11
C VAL A 150 -0.63 -14.85 19.30
N PHE A 151 -1.37 -15.95 19.27
CA PHE A 151 -1.55 -16.82 20.45
C PHE A 151 -0.67 -18.06 20.45
N LEU A 152 -0.22 -18.53 19.28
CA LEU A 152 0.57 -19.75 19.15
C LEU A 152 2.03 -19.48 18.71
N ASP A 153 2.45 -18.23 18.68
CA ASP A 153 3.82 -17.88 18.27
C ASP A 153 4.89 -18.42 19.23
N GLY A 154 4.59 -18.51 20.53
CA GLY A 154 5.54 -18.99 21.54
C GLY A 154 6.66 -18.01 21.89
N THR A 155 6.66 -16.79 21.31
CA THR A 155 7.54 -15.69 21.69
C THR A 155 6.77 -14.63 22.47
N GLU A 156 7.47 -13.86 23.32
CA GLU A 156 6.87 -12.71 24.01
C GLU A 156 6.58 -11.60 23.02
N LEU A 157 5.33 -11.48 22.58
CA LEU A 157 4.90 -10.40 21.72
C LEU A 157 4.52 -9.17 22.50
N SER A 158 4.98 -8.02 22.05
CA SER A 158 4.53 -6.74 22.58
C SER A 158 3.06 -6.49 22.23
N LEU A 159 2.17 -6.51 23.23
CA LEU A 159 0.74 -6.20 23.02
C LEU A 159 0.54 -4.80 22.44
N ILE A 160 1.40 -3.85 22.80
CA ILE A 160 1.40 -2.49 22.25
C ILE A 160 1.72 -2.56 20.74
N GLY A 161 2.73 -3.32 20.36
CA GLY A 161 3.09 -3.50 18.96
C GLY A 161 2.01 -4.21 18.14
N VAL A 162 1.36 -5.22 18.71
CA VAL A 162 0.19 -5.90 18.09
C VAL A 162 -0.96 -4.90 17.92
N GLY A 163 -1.26 -4.09 18.94
CA GLY A 163 -2.29 -3.05 18.88
C GLY A 163 -2.03 -2.04 17.75
N PHE A 164 -0.81 -1.52 17.64
CA PHE A 164 -0.42 -0.65 16.53
C PHE A 164 -0.54 -1.35 15.18
N GLY A 165 -0.18 -2.62 15.08
CA GLY A 165 -0.29 -3.40 13.85
C GLY A 165 -1.73 -3.58 13.37
N VAL A 166 -2.64 -3.90 14.28
CA VAL A 166 -4.09 -4.02 13.97
C VAL A 166 -4.66 -2.66 13.58
N ALA A 167 -4.36 -1.60 14.35
CA ALA A 167 -4.82 -0.24 14.05
C ALA A 167 -4.28 0.26 12.72
N SER A 168 -2.99 0.06 12.43
CA SER A 168 -2.38 0.39 11.13
C SER A 168 -3.08 -0.34 9.98
N SER A 169 -3.40 -1.63 10.16
CA SER A 169 -4.08 -2.42 9.14
C SER A 169 -5.51 -1.95 8.89
N ALA A 170 -6.25 -1.57 9.94
CA ALA A 170 -7.59 -1.00 9.81
C ALA A 170 -7.56 0.37 9.09
N ILE A 171 -6.65 1.26 9.47
CA ILE A 171 -6.46 2.56 8.82
C ILE A 171 -6.06 2.39 7.36
N THR A 172 -5.13 1.47 7.06
CA THR A 172 -4.71 1.17 5.69
C THR A 172 -5.87 0.67 4.85
N ALA A 173 -6.76 -0.13 5.42
CA ALA A 173 -7.97 -0.61 4.75
C ALA A 173 -8.93 0.55 4.41
N ILE A 174 -9.19 1.45 5.34
CA ILE A 174 -10.01 2.65 5.10
C ILE A 174 -9.34 3.53 4.04
N HIS A 175 -8.03 3.77 4.17
CA HIS A 175 -7.25 4.55 3.21
C HIS A 175 -7.35 3.97 1.78
N SER A 176 -7.31 2.66 1.62
CA SER A 176 -7.41 2.00 0.30
C SER A 176 -8.76 2.24 -0.41
N VAL A 177 -9.83 2.44 0.37
CA VAL A 177 -11.16 2.79 -0.15
C VAL A 177 -11.21 4.28 -0.51
N VAL A 178 -10.71 5.14 0.38
CA VAL A 178 -10.72 6.60 0.21
C VAL A 178 -9.80 7.05 -0.93
N ILE A 179 -8.70 6.36 -1.20
CA ILE A 179 -7.74 6.70 -2.26
C ILE A 179 -8.40 6.75 -3.65
N LYS A 180 -9.41 5.89 -3.90
CA LYS A 180 -10.17 5.89 -5.16
C LYS A 180 -10.97 7.17 -5.36
N GLN A 181 -11.55 7.70 -4.27
CA GLN A 181 -12.28 8.97 -4.31
C GLN A 181 -11.30 10.14 -4.44
N SER A 182 -10.18 10.09 -3.72
CA SER A 182 -9.14 11.12 -3.77
C SER A 182 -8.49 11.25 -5.15
N LEU A 183 -8.45 10.16 -5.93
CA LEU A 183 -7.92 10.19 -7.30
C LEU A 183 -8.76 11.10 -8.21
N THR A 184 -10.07 11.21 -7.98
CA THR A 184 -10.94 12.12 -8.75
C THR A 184 -10.63 13.59 -8.44
N VAL A 185 -10.21 13.91 -7.22
CA VAL A 185 -9.85 15.28 -6.79
C VAL A 185 -8.65 15.81 -7.58
N VAL A 186 -7.73 14.93 -7.95
CA VAL A 186 -6.53 15.28 -8.74
C VAL A 186 -6.68 14.98 -10.24
N GLY A 187 -7.93 14.92 -10.74
CA GLY A 187 -8.20 14.68 -12.16
C GLY A 187 -7.73 13.32 -12.67
N GLY A 188 -7.63 12.29 -11.80
CA GLY A 188 -7.18 10.95 -12.18
C GLY A 188 -5.66 10.80 -12.26
N SER A 189 -4.87 11.83 -11.97
CA SER A 189 -3.41 11.77 -12.00
C SER A 189 -2.87 11.15 -10.71
N ALA A 190 -2.40 9.91 -10.81
CA ALA A 190 -1.77 9.24 -9.68
C ALA A 190 -0.42 9.89 -9.31
N LEU A 191 0.27 10.53 -10.28
CA LEU A 191 1.49 11.31 -10.04
C LEU A 191 1.19 12.49 -9.11
N ALA A 192 0.16 13.29 -9.47
CA ALA A 192 -0.28 14.41 -8.64
C ALA A 192 -0.72 13.91 -7.26
N LEU A 193 -1.48 12.82 -7.17
CA LEU A 193 -1.88 12.23 -5.89
C LEU A 193 -0.67 11.86 -5.02
N SER A 194 0.35 11.21 -5.60
CA SER A 194 1.58 10.85 -4.89
C SER A 194 2.34 12.09 -4.41
N TRP A 195 2.45 13.11 -5.25
CA TRP A 195 3.07 14.40 -4.90
C TRP A 195 2.38 15.04 -3.69
N TYR A 196 1.07 15.29 -3.80
CA TYR A 196 0.30 15.89 -2.70
C TYR A 196 0.36 15.04 -1.43
N THR A 197 0.29 13.71 -1.56
CA THR A 197 0.35 12.81 -0.40
C THR A 197 1.67 12.95 0.35
N ASN A 198 2.81 12.91 -0.34
CA ASN A 198 4.12 13.03 0.31
C ASN A 198 4.30 14.41 0.94
N LEU A 199 3.98 15.47 0.20
CA LEU A 199 4.12 16.85 0.68
C LEU A 199 3.24 17.14 1.89
N LEU A 200 1.93 16.88 1.77
CA LEU A 200 0.98 17.17 2.84
C LEU A 200 1.20 16.26 4.06
N SER A 201 1.60 15.00 3.84
CA SER A 201 1.96 14.10 4.95
C SER A 201 3.18 14.63 5.72
N ALA A 202 4.20 15.13 5.02
CA ALA A 202 5.36 15.73 5.69
C ALA A 202 4.96 16.98 6.51
N ILE A 203 4.06 17.82 6.00
CA ILE A 203 3.58 19.01 6.72
C ILE A 203 2.75 18.62 7.94
N ILE A 204 1.78 17.70 7.79
CA ILE A 204 0.89 17.28 8.88
C ILE A 204 1.65 16.52 9.97
N LEU A 205 2.71 15.80 9.61
CA LEU A 205 3.48 15.01 10.56
C LEU A 205 4.31 15.89 11.51
N LEU A 206 4.71 17.12 11.10
CA LEU A 206 5.48 18.03 11.95
C LEU A 206 4.85 18.32 13.32
N PRO A 207 3.59 18.79 13.41
CA PRO A 207 2.97 18.99 14.71
C PRO A 207 2.77 17.68 15.49
N LEU A 208 2.57 16.55 14.79
CA LEU A 208 2.43 15.24 15.43
C LEU A 208 3.72 14.75 16.09
N LEU A 209 4.89 15.11 15.56
CA LEU A 209 6.18 14.82 16.19
C LEU A 209 6.27 15.44 17.58
N ILE A 210 5.83 16.68 17.70
CA ILE A 210 5.84 17.43 18.97
C ILE A 210 4.83 16.83 19.94
N LEU A 211 3.62 16.53 19.47
CA LEU A 211 2.55 15.94 20.29
C LEU A 211 2.91 14.52 20.77
N ALA A 212 3.65 13.76 19.97
CA ALA A 212 4.13 12.43 20.34
C ALA A 212 5.30 12.44 21.33
N GLY A 213 5.84 13.64 21.66
CA GLY A 213 6.93 13.79 22.61
C GLY A 213 8.31 13.39 22.07
N GLU A 214 8.47 13.20 20.76
CA GLU A 214 9.76 12.83 20.15
C GLU A 214 10.79 13.97 20.18
N GLY A 215 10.40 15.21 20.51
CA GLY A 215 11.27 16.39 20.45
C GLY A 215 12.58 16.25 21.23
N THR A 216 12.51 15.71 22.44
CA THR A 216 13.72 15.47 23.29
C THR A 216 14.64 14.41 22.68
N ASP A 217 14.08 13.36 22.11
CA ASP A 217 14.85 12.28 21.51
C ASP A 217 15.45 12.69 20.16
N ILE A 218 14.75 13.57 19.41
CA ILE A 218 15.29 14.22 18.20
C ILE A 218 16.51 15.06 18.55
N LEU A 219 16.43 15.89 19.62
CA LEU A 219 17.59 16.70 20.05
C LEU A 219 18.76 15.80 20.49
N LYS A 220 18.51 14.69 21.20
CA LYS A 220 19.54 13.72 21.56
C LYS A 220 20.16 13.07 20.34
N LEU A 221 19.34 12.73 19.32
CA LEU A 221 19.82 12.13 18.07
C LEU A 221 20.70 13.08 17.27
N LEU A 222 20.31 14.35 17.17
CA LEU A 222 21.00 15.35 16.34
C LEU A 222 22.24 15.97 17.01
N PHE A 223 22.19 16.19 18.34
CA PHE A 223 23.21 16.94 19.08
C PHE A 223 23.83 16.13 20.22
N GLY A 224 23.43 14.89 20.39
CA GLY A 224 23.67 14.22 21.63
C GLY A 224 24.76 13.17 21.64
N VAL A 225 25.07 12.87 22.79
CA VAL A 225 25.86 11.96 23.55
C VAL A 225 25.91 10.49 23.01
N GLY A 226 25.07 10.13 22.04
CA GLY A 226 25.01 8.78 21.45
C GLY A 226 26.27 8.35 20.69
N GLU A 227 27.07 9.30 20.20
CA GLU A 227 28.33 8.99 19.52
C GLU A 227 29.42 8.48 20.48
N LEU A 228 29.34 8.79 21.78
CA LEU A 228 30.32 8.36 22.79
C LEU A 228 30.17 6.88 23.20
N LEU A 229 29.08 6.23 22.82
CA LEU A 229 28.74 4.84 23.18
C LEU A 229 28.81 3.85 22.03
N VAL A 230 29.26 4.29 20.84
CA VAL A 230 29.36 3.42 19.66
C VAL A 230 30.53 2.45 19.81
N LYS A 231 30.25 1.16 19.70
CA LYS A 231 31.30 0.13 19.68
C LYS A 231 32.16 0.29 18.42
N PRO A 232 33.46 0.00 18.49
CA PRO A 232 34.32 0.02 17.32
C PRO A 232 33.78 -0.90 16.22
N GLY A 233 33.47 -0.31 15.04
CA GLY A 233 32.91 -1.01 13.89
C GLY A 233 31.39 -0.91 13.72
N GLU A 234 30.63 -0.32 14.65
CA GLU A 234 29.20 -0.04 14.50
C GLU A 234 28.99 1.41 14.01
N MET A 235 27.94 1.60 13.22
CA MET A 235 27.53 2.95 12.77
C MET A 235 26.85 3.69 13.93
N SER A 236 27.11 5.01 14.02
CA SER A 236 26.42 5.85 15.00
C SER A 236 24.91 5.92 14.70
N PRO A 237 24.06 6.12 15.74
CA PRO A 237 22.61 6.27 15.53
C PRO A 237 22.25 7.37 14.55
N LEU A 238 22.98 8.50 14.56
CA LEU A 238 22.78 9.60 13.62
C LEU A 238 23.14 9.19 12.19
N SER A 239 24.27 8.50 12.01
CA SER A 239 24.69 8.01 10.69
C SER A 239 23.69 6.99 10.13
N THR A 240 23.22 6.06 10.97
CA THR A 240 22.17 5.10 10.62
C THR A 240 20.88 5.80 10.23
N PHE A 241 20.47 6.83 10.98
CA PHE A 241 19.30 7.64 10.68
C PHE A 241 19.42 8.36 9.33
N ILE A 242 20.54 9.03 9.06
CA ILE A 242 20.76 9.78 7.81
C ILE A 242 20.74 8.83 6.62
N TRP A 243 21.56 7.78 6.64
CA TRP A 243 21.61 6.82 5.53
C TRP A 243 20.29 6.08 5.33
N GLY A 244 19.66 5.65 6.42
CA GLY A 244 18.36 4.99 6.36
C GLY A 244 17.27 5.90 5.81
N SER A 245 17.22 7.16 6.22
CA SER A 245 16.26 8.15 5.70
C SER A 245 16.49 8.46 4.22
N MET A 246 17.74 8.57 3.78
CA MET A 246 18.09 8.77 2.37
C MET A 246 17.66 7.57 1.52
N ILE A 247 18.02 6.36 1.93
CA ILE A 247 17.65 5.13 1.20
C ILE A 247 16.13 5.00 1.12
N THR A 248 15.44 5.13 2.25
CA THR A 248 13.98 4.93 2.30
C THR A 248 13.20 6.06 1.65
N GLY A 249 13.70 7.30 1.69
CA GLY A 249 13.11 8.43 0.97
C GLY A 249 13.21 8.27 -0.55
N VAL A 250 14.38 7.85 -1.05
CA VAL A 250 14.58 7.52 -2.48
C VAL A 250 13.69 6.35 -2.89
N LEU A 251 13.68 5.26 -2.09
CA LEU A 251 12.81 4.11 -2.36
C LEU A 251 11.33 4.50 -2.35
N GLY A 252 10.89 5.35 -1.43
CA GLY A 252 9.52 5.87 -1.36
C GLY A 252 9.13 6.64 -2.62
N PHE A 253 10.01 7.53 -3.09
CA PHE A 253 9.82 8.25 -4.35
C PHE A 253 9.73 7.27 -5.55
N MET A 254 10.67 6.34 -5.65
CA MET A 254 10.69 5.35 -6.73
C MET A 254 9.48 4.41 -6.70
N MET A 255 9.02 3.99 -5.51
CA MET A 255 7.80 3.20 -5.36
C MET A 255 6.54 3.97 -5.77
N SER A 256 6.49 5.26 -5.50
CA SER A 256 5.39 6.12 -5.97
C SER A 256 5.29 6.10 -7.50
N ILE A 257 6.42 6.20 -8.20
CA ILE A 257 6.47 6.10 -9.67
C ILE A 257 6.15 4.68 -10.15
N ALA A 258 6.72 3.65 -9.50
CA ALA A 258 6.48 2.26 -9.89
C ALA A 258 5.02 1.84 -9.70
N SER A 259 4.32 2.35 -8.68
CA SER A 259 2.90 2.07 -8.47
C SER A 259 2.04 2.61 -9.61
N LEU A 260 2.41 3.76 -10.19
CA LEU A 260 1.76 4.32 -11.39
C LEU A 260 1.91 3.40 -12.61
N LEU A 261 3.13 2.91 -12.83
CA LEU A 261 3.41 1.97 -13.90
C LEU A 261 2.70 0.63 -13.67
N SER A 262 2.71 0.15 -12.44
CA SER A 262 2.07 -1.12 -12.05
C SER A 262 0.57 -1.12 -12.33
N ILE A 263 -0.14 -0.05 -11.96
CA ILE A 263 -1.60 0.07 -12.21
C ILE A 263 -1.92 -0.03 -13.71
N LYS A 264 -1.04 0.49 -14.57
CA LYS A 264 -1.23 0.48 -16.03
C LYS A 264 -0.87 -0.86 -16.68
N VAL A 265 0.00 -1.65 -16.05
CA VAL A 265 0.70 -2.77 -16.70
C VAL A 265 0.37 -4.13 -16.09
N THR A 266 -0.09 -4.18 -14.81
CA THR A 266 -0.31 -5.47 -14.12
C THR A 266 -1.78 -5.80 -13.92
N SER A 267 -2.08 -7.11 -13.92
CA SER A 267 -3.40 -7.59 -13.50
C SER A 267 -3.52 -7.62 -11.96
N PRO A 268 -4.74 -7.54 -11.40
CA PRO A 268 -4.96 -7.67 -9.96
C PRO A 268 -4.36 -8.96 -9.37
N ILE A 269 -4.39 -10.06 -10.12
CA ILE A 269 -3.81 -11.34 -9.70
C ILE A 269 -2.29 -11.22 -9.55
N THR A 270 -1.61 -10.66 -10.55
CA THR A 270 -0.15 -10.46 -10.53
C THR A 270 0.27 -9.61 -9.32
N HIS A 271 -0.48 -8.54 -9.03
CA HIS A 271 -0.20 -7.67 -7.88
C HIS A 271 -0.34 -8.42 -6.55
N MET A 272 -1.36 -9.26 -6.41
CA MET A 272 -1.60 -10.04 -5.18
C MET A 272 -0.57 -11.14 -4.97
N VAL A 273 -0.21 -11.88 -6.03
CA VAL A 273 0.87 -12.88 -5.96
C VAL A 273 2.20 -12.20 -5.57
N SER A 274 2.51 -11.05 -6.16
CA SER A 274 3.69 -10.25 -5.77
C SER A 274 3.65 -9.84 -4.31
N SER A 275 2.48 -9.44 -3.79
CA SER A 275 2.32 -9.09 -2.37
C SER A 275 2.53 -10.28 -1.44
N ALA A 276 2.07 -11.47 -1.83
CA ALA A 276 2.29 -12.71 -1.10
C ALA A 276 3.78 -13.08 -1.06
N VAL A 277 4.45 -13.07 -2.24
CA VAL A 277 5.89 -13.31 -2.34
C VAL A 277 6.69 -12.33 -1.50
N ARG A 278 6.31 -11.04 -1.52
CA ARG A 278 6.92 -10.02 -0.67
C ARG A 278 6.78 -10.33 0.81
N GLY A 279 5.62 -10.78 1.27
CA GLY A 279 5.39 -11.14 2.68
C GLY A 279 6.33 -12.26 3.14
N VAL A 280 6.45 -13.34 2.38
CA VAL A 280 7.39 -14.44 2.65
C VAL A 280 8.84 -13.96 2.63
N ALA A 281 9.22 -13.25 1.58
CA ALA A 281 10.60 -12.75 1.42
C ALA A 281 10.99 -11.78 2.55
N ALA A 282 10.09 -10.89 2.99
CA ALA A 282 10.33 -9.99 4.11
C ALA A 282 10.53 -10.76 5.43
N SER A 283 9.75 -11.82 5.67
CA SER A 283 9.92 -12.67 6.86
C SER A 283 11.25 -13.41 6.83
N LEU A 284 11.67 -13.97 5.70
CA LEU A 284 12.96 -14.63 5.55
C LEU A 284 14.14 -13.66 5.72
N LEU A 285 14.02 -12.45 5.17
CA LEU A 285 15.02 -11.40 5.36
C LEU A 285 15.09 -10.93 6.81
N GLY A 286 13.96 -10.90 7.53
CA GLY A 286 13.92 -10.63 8.98
C GLY A 286 14.77 -11.63 9.75
N VAL A 287 14.63 -12.92 9.47
CA VAL A 287 15.45 -13.98 10.08
C VAL A 287 16.92 -13.79 9.74
N TRP A 288 17.22 -13.59 8.47
CA TRP A 288 18.62 -13.55 8.01
C TRP A 288 19.37 -12.30 8.45
N LEU A 289 18.70 -11.12 8.44
CA LEU A 289 19.36 -9.84 8.74
C LEU A 289 19.22 -9.40 10.20
N PHE A 290 18.09 -9.70 10.82
CA PHE A 290 17.77 -9.21 12.17
C PHE A 290 17.73 -10.32 13.20
N HIS A 291 18.02 -11.56 12.79
CA HIS A 291 17.95 -12.76 13.63
C HIS A 291 16.55 -12.98 14.25
N ASP A 292 15.51 -12.55 13.53
CA ASP A 292 14.12 -12.80 13.94
C ASP A 292 13.90 -14.31 14.12
N VAL A 293 13.20 -14.69 15.19
CA VAL A 293 12.87 -16.10 15.44
C VAL A 293 11.56 -16.43 14.71
N ILE A 294 11.60 -17.35 13.75
CA ILE A 294 10.39 -17.92 13.17
C ILE A 294 10.03 -19.20 13.92
N THR A 295 9.04 -19.09 14.79
CA THR A 295 8.44 -20.25 15.46
C THR A 295 7.53 -21.02 14.51
N SER A 296 7.17 -22.26 14.87
CA SER A 296 6.19 -23.03 14.11
C SER A 296 4.82 -22.34 14.04
N GLY A 297 4.42 -21.66 15.11
CA GLY A 297 3.20 -20.85 15.16
C GLY A 297 3.23 -19.69 14.16
N ARG A 298 4.33 -18.94 14.12
CA ARG A 298 4.54 -17.83 13.19
C ARG A 298 4.58 -18.29 11.73
N ALA A 299 5.31 -19.37 11.45
CA ALA A 299 5.36 -19.97 10.11
C ALA A 299 3.97 -20.43 9.63
N SER A 300 3.22 -21.11 10.49
CA SER A 300 1.84 -21.54 10.21
C SER A 300 0.91 -20.36 9.95
N SER A 301 1.02 -19.31 10.78
CA SER A 301 0.26 -18.06 10.62
C SER A 301 0.52 -17.42 9.25
N ILE A 302 1.76 -17.23 8.88
CA ILE A 302 2.16 -16.65 7.58
C ILE A 302 1.59 -17.51 6.44
N ALA A 303 1.74 -18.82 6.50
CA ALA A 303 1.23 -19.74 5.47
C ALA A 303 -0.29 -19.65 5.31
N ILE A 304 -1.04 -19.62 6.42
CA ILE A 304 -2.50 -19.53 6.41
C ILE A 304 -2.97 -18.17 5.87
N ILE A 305 -2.33 -17.07 6.28
CA ILE A 305 -2.64 -15.72 5.77
C ILE A 305 -2.40 -15.65 4.26
N LEU A 306 -1.29 -16.21 3.78
CA LEU A 306 -0.97 -16.24 2.36
C LEU A 306 -1.99 -17.06 1.57
N LEU A 307 -2.33 -18.26 2.06
CA LEU A 307 -3.34 -19.11 1.44
C LEU A 307 -4.69 -18.38 1.35
N GLY A 308 -5.17 -17.80 2.44
CA GLY A 308 -6.41 -17.03 2.47
C GLY A 308 -6.39 -15.83 1.51
N SER A 309 -5.26 -15.13 1.39
CA SER A 309 -5.10 -13.99 0.49
C SER A 309 -5.11 -14.41 -0.99
N VAL A 310 -4.46 -15.52 -1.32
CA VAL A 310 -4.47 -16.08 -2.69
C VAL A 310 -5.86 -16.56 -3.07
N LEU A 311 -6.52 -17.31 -2.17
CA LEU A 311 -7.90 -17.76 -2.37
C LEU A 311 -8.87 -16.60 -2.57
N TYR A 312 -8.75 -15.54 -1.75
CA TYR A 312 -9.54 -14.31 -1.90
C TYR A 312 -9.39 -13.73 -3.30
N THR A 313 -8.16 -13.60 -3.77
CA THR A 313 -7.88 -13.00 -5.10
C THR A 313 -8.47 -13.83 -6.22
N TRP A 314 -8.33 -15.16 -6.10
CA TRP A 314 -8.87 -16.09 -7.08
C TRP A 314 -10.41 -16.03 -7.14
N VAL A 315 -11.08 -16.06 -5.97
CA VAL A 315 -12.54 -15.94 -5.86
C VAL A 315 -13.00 -14.61 -6.44
N LYS A 316 -12.36 -13.49 -6.06
CA LYS A 316 -12.72 -12.18 -6.54
C LYS A 316 -12.52 -12.01 -8.05
N HIS A 317 -11.49 -12.66 -8.61
CA HIS A 317 -11.29 -12.68 -10.05
C HIS A 317 -12.39 -13.46 -10.77
N GLN A 318 -12.79 -14.63 -10.25
CA GLN A 318 -13.89 -15.41 -10.82
C GLN A 318 -15.22 -14.64 -10.80
N GLU A 319 -15.50 -13.95 -9.70
CA GLU A 319 -16.72 -13.14 -9.55
C GLU A 319 -16.71 -11.87 -10.41
N SER A 320 -15.54 -11.37 -10.80
CA SER A 320 -15.42 -10.21 -11.68
C SER A 320 -15.51 -10.54 -13.17
N GLN A 321 -15.43 -11.82 -13.56
CA GLN A 321 -15.64 -12.23 -14.94
C GLN A 321 -17.13 -12.21 -15.26
N PRO A 322 -17.56 -11.52 -16.32
CA PRO A 322 -18.97 -11.58 -16.74
C PRO A 322 -19.32 -13.04 -17.04
N SER A 323 -20.33 -13.57 -16.36
CA SER A 323 -20.84 -14.91 -16.65
C SER A 323 -21.32 -14.92 -18.10
N SER A 324 -20.71 -15.77 -18.90
CA SER A 324 -20.98 -15.92 -20.35
C SER A 324 -22.45 -16.30 -20.67
N THR A 325 -23.24 -16.58 -19.66
CA THR A 325 -24.66 -16.95 -19.79
C THR A 325 -25.61 -15.75 -19.94
N THR A 326 -25.18 -14.51 -19.58
CA THR A 326 -26.07 -13.34 -19.64
C THR A 326 -25.97 -12.58 -20.96
N THR A 327 -24.89 -12.76 -21.73
CA THR A 327 -24.67 -12.04 -23.00
C THR A 327 -25.54 -12.61 -24.12
N SER A 328 -25.90 -13.89 -24.07
CA SER A 328 -26.76 -14.53 -25.09
C SER A 328 -28.22 -14.05 -25.04
N ARG A 329 -28.74 -13.78 -23.82
CA ARG A 329 -30.14 -13.32 -23.67
C ARG A 329 -30.32 -11.83 -23.99
N ARG A 330 -29.33 -10.97 -23.62
CA ARG A 330 -29.44 -9.52 -23.86
C ARG A 330 -29.23 -9.17 -25.33
N GLY A 331 -28.32 -9.85 -26.03
CA GLY A 331 -28.11 -9.67 -27.46
C GLY A 331 -29.31 -10.14 -28.31
N SER A 332 -30.02 -11.17 -27.84
CA SER A 332 -31.25 -11.64 -28.52
C SER A 332 -32.40 -10.67 -28.37
N TYR A 333 -32.56 -10.05 -27.17
CA TYR A 333 -33.63 -9.03 -26.96
C TYR A 333 -33.34 -7.71 -27.68
N GLU A 334 -32.11 -7.28 -27.80
CA GLU A 334 -31.76 -6.08 -28.57
C GLU A 334 -31.91 -6.32 -30.08
N ARG A 335 -31.56 -7.50 -30.58
CA ARG A 335 -31.75 -7.84 -32.00
C ARG A 335 -33.21 -7.89 -32.42
N VAL A 336 -34.06 -8.46 -31.59
CA VAL A 336 -35.53 -8.50 -31.84
C VAL A 336 -36.12 -7.09 -31.81
N LYS A 337 -35.68 -6.23 -30.90
CA LYS A 337 -36.15 -4.86 -30.78
C LYS A 337 -35.71 -3.97 -31.95
N MET A 338 -34.54 -4.20 -32.53
CA MET A 338 -34.05 -3.48 -33.71
C MET A 338 -34.78 -3.93 -35.00
N GLU A 339 -35.03 -5.24 -35.14
CA GLU A 339 -35.80 -5.77 -36.30
C GLU A 339 -37.24 -5.29 -36.27
N ASP A 340 -37.89 -5.19 -35.11
CA ASP A 340 -39.25 -4.64 -34.97
C ASP A 340 -39.31 -3.14 -35.27
N ILE A 341 -38.28 -2.36 -34.97
CA ILE A 341 -38.19 -0.94 -35.30
C ILE A 341 -37.98 -0.74 -36.81
N GLU A 342 -37.09 -1.52 -37.44
CA GLU A 342 -36.87 -1.44 -38.89
C GLU A 342 -38.09 -1.94 -39.70
N ALA A 343 -38.81 -2.93 -39.21
CA ALA A 343 -40.05 -3.39 -39.83
C ALA A 343 -41.18 -2.35 -39.69
N GLY A 344 -41.29 -1.68 -38.56
CA GLY A 344 -42.24 -0.59 -38.31
C GLY A 344 -41.97 0.65 -39.17
N GLU A 345 -40.70 0.99 -39.40
CA GLU A 345 -40.33 2.16 -40.20
C GLU A 345 -40.58 1.96 -41.73
N LYS A 346 -40.49 0.71 -42.20
CA LYS A 346 -40.84 0.37 -43.59
C LYS A 346 -42.38 0.37 -43.88
N ALA A 347 -43.20 0.18 -42.84
CA ALA A 347 -44.67 0.20 -42.96
C ALA A 347 -45.25 1.62 -42.99
N PHE A 348 -44.49 2.66 -42.67
CA PHE A 348 -44.98 4.05 -42.53
C PHE A 348 -44.41 5.03 -43.58
N LYS A 349 -44.07 4.59 -44.80
CA LYS A 349 -43.81 5.51 -45.92
C LYS A 349 -45.12 5.81 -46.67
N PRO A 350 -45.65 7.02 -46.59
CA PRO A 350 -46.80 7.43 -47.41
C PRO A 350 -46.41 7.49 -48.89
N LYS A 351 -47.32 7.04 -49.75
CA LYS A 351 -47.23 7.11 -51.21
C LYS A 351 -47.26 8.54 -51.69
#